data_89c4d24a33b7e0f5a5da62ac8c78fee3
#
_entry.id   89c4d24a33b7e0f5a5da62ac8c78fee3
#
_cell.length_a   1.000
_cell.length_b   1.000
_cell.length_c   1.000
_cell.angle_alpha   90.00
_cell.angle_beta   90.00
_cell.angle_gamma   90.00
#
_symmetry.space_group_name_H-M   'P 1'
#
loop_
_entity.id
_entity.type
_entity.pdbx_description
1 polymer ?
#
loop_
_entity_poly.entity_id
_entity_poly.type
_entity_poly.pdbx_seq_one_letter_code
_entity_poly.pdbx_strand_id
1 'polypeptide(L)'
;MIRKANFDDLSALASLGALLWPHHRAAELEADFADIMKDPDAAFFLASVGEEAVGFAQCQLRHDYVEGTESSPVGYLEGIFVKEEARMQGLAAKLLSACENWAREQGCREFASDCELHNDRSLRFHLALGFREANRIICFTKKL
;
A
#
# COMPACT_ATOMS: atom_id res chain seq x y z
N MET A 1 11.67 4.73 -11.81
CA MET A 1 10.45 4.53 -12.65
C MET A 1 9.37 3.84 -11.81
N ILE A 2 8.13 4.26 -11.99
CA ILE A 2 6.97 3.64 -11.33
C ILE A 2 6.10 2.98 -12.39
N ARG A 3 5.71 1.73 -12.15
CA ARG A 3 4.77 1.02 -13.03
C ARG A 3 3.89 0.05 -12.24
N LYS A 4 2.76 -0.33 -12.82
CA LYS A 4 1.94 -1.39 -12.26
C LYS A 4 2.70 -2.72 -12.36
N ALA A 5 2.69 -3.48 -11.28
CA ALA A 5 3.34 -4.77 -11.23
C ALA A 5 2.46 -5.87 -11.84
N ASN A 6 3.08 -6.93 -12.30
CA ASN A 6 2.43 -8.12 -12.83
C ASN A 6 2.98 -9.39 -12.15
N PHE A 7 2.54 -10.56 -12.58
CA PHE A 7 2.95 -11.83 -11.97
C PHE A 7 4.46 -12.12 -12.05
N ASP A 8 5.16 -11.56 -13.02
CA ASP A 8 6.62 -11.71 -13.14
C ASP A 8 7.36 -10.94 -12.03
N ASP A 9 6.70 -10.01 -11.38
CA ASP A 9 7.28 -9.18 -10.32
C ASP A 9 7.10 -9.76 -8.91
N LEU A 10 6.41 -10.89 -8.76
CA LEU A 10 6.04 -11.45 -7.46
C LEU A 10 7.23 -11.65 -6.53
N SER A 11 8.34 -12.17 -7.05
CA SER A 11 9.54 -12.39 -6.24
C SER A 11 10.12 -11.07 -5.70
N ALA A 12 10.19 -10.04 -6.55
CA ALA A 12 10.67 -8.73 -6.15
C ALA A 12 9.71 -8.07 -5.13
N LEU A 13 8.41 -8.14 -5.37
CA LEU A 13 7.40 -7.62 -4.45
C LEU A 13 7.46 -8.31 -3.08
N ALA A 14 7.58 -9.63 -3.07
CA ALA A 14 7.67 -10.41 -1.83
C ALA A 14 8.94 -10.08 -1.04
N SER A 15 10.06 -9.90 -1.72
CA SER A 15 11.31 -9.50 -1.09
C SER A 15 11.21 -8.11 -0.44
N LEU A 16 10.60 -7.16 -1.12
CA LEU A 16 10.34 -5.82 -0.58
C LEU A 16 9.30 -5.87 0.56
N GLY A 17 8.26 -6.67 0.41
CA GLY A 17 7.24 -6.88 1.43
C GLY A 17 7.81 -7.46 2.73
N ALA A 18 8.77 -8.37 2.64
CA ALA A 18 9.43 -8.94 3.80
C ALA A 18 10.26 -7.91 4.57
N LEU A 19 10.71 -6.83 3.91
CA LEU A 19 11.38 -5.72 4.57
C LEU A 19 10.38 -4.80 5.31
N LEU A 20 9.18 -4.65 4.77
CA LEU A 20 8.11 -3.88 5.40
C LEU A 20 7.45 -4.64 6.55
N TRP A 21 7.21 -5.94 6.34
CA TRP A 21 6.58 -6.84 7.31
C TRP A 21 7.53 -7.95 7.72
N PRO A 22 8.50 -7.67 8.62
CA PRO A 22 9.58 -8.60 8.93
C PRO A 22 9.14 -9.87 9.67
N HIS A 23 7.89 -9.94 10.13
CA HIS A 23 7.31 -11.14 10.74
C HIS A 23 6.84 -12.17 9.69
N HIS A 24 6.78 -11.79 8.41
CA HIS A 24 6.41 -12.66 7.31
C HIS A 24 7.63 -13.06 6.50
N ARG A 25 7.65 -14.32 6.05
CA ARG A 25 8.69 -14.80 5.13
C ARG A 25 8.36 -14.41 3.70
N ALA A 26 9.37 -14.15 2.88
CA ALA A 26 9.18 -13.79 1.49
C ALA A 26 8.36 -14.83 0.71
N ALA A 27 8.58 -16.13 0.97
CA ALA A 27 7.82 -17.20 0.32
C ALA A 27 6.32 -17.16 0.64
N GLU A 28 5.95 -16.82 1.88
CA GLU A 28 4.55 -16.66 2.28
C GLU A 28 3.92 -15.45 1.58
N LEU A 29 4.64 -14.33 1.57
CA LEU A 29 4.18 -13.11 0.90
C LEU A 29 4.04 -13.30 -0.59
N GLU A 30 4.93 -14.04 -1.23
CA GLU A 30 4.84 -14.33 -2.65
C GLU A 30 3.54 -15.07 -2.99
N ALA A 31 3.18 -16.08 -2.19
CA ALA A 31 1.95 -16.83 -2.35
C ALA A 31 0.71 -15.94 -2.11
N ASP A 32 0.73 -15.14 -1.05
CA ASP A 32 -0.37 -14.22 -0.72
C ASP A 32 -0.53 -13.14 -1.79
N PHE A 33 0.55 -12.56 -2.26
CA PHE A 33 0.52 -11.54 -3.31
C PHE A 33 0.03 -12.11 -4.64
N ALA A 34 0.39 -13.36 -4.95
CA ALA A 34 -0.10 -14.03 -6.14
C ALA A 34 -1.64 -14.15 -6.11
N ASP A 35 -2.21 -14.51 -4.96
CA ASP A 35 -3.65 -14.59 -4.79
C ASP A 35 -4.32 -13.22 -4.86
N ILE A 36 -3.76 -12.23 -4.19
CA ILE A 36 -4.27 -10.84 -4.23
C ILE A 36 -4.23 -10.27 -5.64
N MET A 37 -3.18 -10.56 -6.39
CA MET A 37 -3.00 -10.03 -7.75
C MET A 37 -4.04 -10.57 -8.75
N LYS A 38 -4.71 -11.67 -8.43
CA LYS A 38 -5.83 -12.20 -9.22
C LYS A 38 -7.11 -11.39 -9.02
N ASP A 39 -7.20 -10.63 -7.92
CA ASP A 39 -8.37 -9.81 -7.61
C ASP A 39 -8.32 -8.51 -8.42
N PRO A 40 -9.33 -8.21 -9.26
CA PRO A 40 -9.38 -6.97 -10.01
C PRO A 40 -9.51 -5.73 -9.12
N ASP A 41 -9.90 -5.89 -7.86
CA ASP A 41 -10.01 -4.82 -6.87
C ASP A 41 -8.70 -4.54 -6.14
N ALA A 42 -7.60 -5.15 -6.58
CA ALA A 42 -6.28 -4.94 -5.99
C ALA A 42 -5.24 -4.58 -7.06
N ALA A 43 -4.25 -3.82 -6.66
CA ALA A 43 -3.12 -3.48 -7.52
C ALA A 43 -1.84 -3.33 -6.71
N PHE A 44 -0.73 -3.70 -7.33
CA PHE A 44 0.61 -3.44 -6.84
C PHE A 44 1.33 -2.52 -7.82
N PHE A 45 2.10 -1.59 -7.27
CA PHE A 45 2.98 -0.73 -8.05
C PHE A 45 4.41 -0.91 -7.59
N LEU A 46 5.33 -0.92 -8.54
CA LEU A 46 6.75 -1.16 -8.32
C LEU A 46 7.55 0.08 -8.69
N ALA A 47 8.47 0.47 -7.82
CA ALA A 47 9.45 1.51 -8.08
C ALA A 47 10.80 0.89 -8.38
N SER A 48 11.45 1.34 -9.45
CA SER A 48 12.76 0.86 -9.85
C SER A 48 13.73 2.01 -10.07
N VAL A 49 14.98 1.76 -9.77
CA VAL A 49 16.12 2.61 -10.17
C VAL A 49 17.02 1.73 -11.04
N GLY A 50 17.15 2.08 -12.33
CA GLY A 50 17.72 1.17 -13.31
C GLY A 50 16.87 -0.10 -13.40
N GLU A 51 17.50 -1.25 -13.28
CA GLU A 51 16.83 -2.56 -13.29
C GLU A 51 16.47 -3.06 -11.89
N GLU A 52 16.88 -2.34 -10.83
CA GLU A 52 16.66 -2.76 -9.45
C GLU A 52 15.32 -2.26 -8.93
N ALA A 53 14.51 -3.19 -8.39
CA ALA A 53 13.30 -2.87 -7.66
C ALA A 53 13.68 -2.34 -6.27
N VAL A 54 13.27 -1.11 -5.97
CA VAL A 54 13.66 -0.41 -4.73
C VAL A 54 12.48 -0.04 -3.85
N GLY A 55 11.26 -0.21 -4.32
CA GLY A 55 10.07 0.09 -3.54
C GLY A 55 8.80 -0.46 -4.16
N PHE A 56 7.74 -0.53 -3.37
CA PHE A 56 6.43 -0.95 -3.85
C PHE A 56 5.32 -0.27 -3.07
N ALA A 57 4.12 -0.30 -3.64
CA ALA A 57 2.89 0.00 -2.95
C ALA A 57 1.83 -1.04 -3.31
N GLN A 58 1.03 -1.38 -2.33
CA GLN A 58 -0.14 -2.25 -2.48
C GLN A 58 -1.37 -1.43 -2.17
N CYS A 59 -2.35 -1.44 -3.06
CA CYS A 59 -3.63 -0.77 -2.84
C CYS A 59 -4.79 -1.68 -3.25
N GLN A 60 -5.94 -1.40 -2.69
CA GLN A 60 -7.13 -2.23 -2.86
C GLN A 60 -8.38 -1.36 -2.81
N LEU A 61 -9.44 -1.79 -3.46
CA LEU A 61 -10.75 -1.18 -3.30
C LEU A 61 -11.44 -1.79 -2.07
N ARG A 62 -12.03 -0.94 -1.26
CA ARG A 62 -12.89 -1.37 -0.15
C ARG A 62 -14.31 -0.90 -0.42
N HIS A 63 -15.24 -1.84 -0.36
CA HIS A 63 -16.66 -1.61 -0.62
C HIS A 63 -17.45 -1.42 0.69
N ASP A 64 -16.96 -1.98 1.79
CA ASP A 64 -17.52 -1.77 3.12
C ASP A 64 -17.12 -0.39 3.66
N TYR A 65 -17.77 0.04 4.73
CA TYR A 65 -17.50 1.34 5.32
C TYR A 65 -16.03 1.49 5.72
N VAL A 66 -15.44 2.60 5.33
CA VAL A 66 -14.10 3.02 5.72
C VAL A 66 -14.20 4.28 6.57
N GLU A 67 -13.57 4.26 7.73
CA GLU A 67 -13.60 5.36 8.70
C GLU A 67 -13.20 6.69 8.06
N GLY A 68 -14.03 7.70 8.26
CA GLY A 68 -13.79 9.04 7.76
C GLY A 68 -14.17 9.26 6.29
N THR A 69 -14.78 8.27 5.62
CA THR A 69 -15.20 8.38 4.23
C THR A 69 -16.72 8.43 4.08
N GLU A 70 -17.17 8.98 2.95
CA GLU A 70 -18.60 9.16 2.64
C GLU A 70 -19.02 8.48 1.34
N SER A 71 -18.12 7.77 0.69
CA SER A 71 -18.34 7.14 -0.62
C SER A 71 -17.95 5.67 -0.63
N SER A 72 -18.30 4.97 -1.70
CA SER A 72 -17.91 3.59 -1.95
C SER A 72 -17.86 3.35 -3.46
N PRO A 73 -16.89 2.60 -3.98
CA PRO A 73 -15.74 2.06 -3.25
C PRO A 73 -14.74 3.15 -2.85
N VAL A 74 -13.90 2.84 -1.86
CA VAL A 74 -12.79 3.68 -1.42
C VAL A 74 -11.48 2.99 -1.79
N GLY A 75 -10.53 3.72 -2.37
CA GLY A 75 -9.18 3.22 -2.56
C GLY A 75 -8.48 3.15 -1.21
N TYR A 76 -7.72 2.09 -0.97
CA TYR A 76 -7.06 1.87 0.32
C TYR A 76 -5.60 1.48 0.12
N LEU A 77 -4.71 2.21 0.79
CA LEU A 77 -3.29 1.89 0.81
C LEU A 77 -3.04 0.81 1.85
N GLU A 78 -2.76 -0.41 1.38
CA GLU A 78 -2.50 -1.56 2.26
C GLU A 78 -1.06 -1.61 2.74
N GLY A 79 -0.12 -1.12 1.94
CA GLY A 79 1.28 -1.04 2.28
C GLY A 79 2.06 -0.20 1.30
N ILE A 80 3.12 0.42 1.78
CA ILE A 80 4.07 1.18 0.96
C ILE A 80 5.45 1.09 1.59
N PHE A 81 6.45 0.85 0.76
CA PHE A 81 7.83 0.71 1.22
C PHE A 81 8.81 1.18 0.15
N VAL A 82 9.86 1.85 0.58
CA VAL A 82 11.01 2.22 -0.24
C VAL A 82 12.27 1.87 0.53
N LYS A 83 13.20 1.17 -0.11
CA LYS A 83 14.50 0.83 0.49
C LYS A 83 15.20 2.09 0.98
N GLU A 84 15.90 1.99 2.10
CA GLU A 84 16.54 3.14 2.77
C GLU A 84 17.46 3.93 1.81
N GLU A 85 18.27 3.23 1.04
CA GLU A 85 19.22 3.84 0.10
C GLU A 85 18.54 4.54 -1.09
N ALA A 86 17.27 4.28 -1.33
CA ALA A 86 16.50 4.90 -2.41
C ALA A 86 15.51 5.97 -1.91
N ARG A 87 15.52 6.26 -0.62
CA ARG A 87 14.64 7.28 -0.02
C ARG A 87 15.12 8.70 -0.36
N MET A 88 14.28 9.69 -0.05
CA MET A 88 14.52 11.11 -0.31
C MET A 88 14.63 11.48 -1.81
N GLN A 89 14.05 10.63 -2.67
CA GLN A 89 13.97 10.86 -4.12
C GLN A 89 12.51 11.00 -4.59
N GLY A 90 11.57 11.12 -3.66
CA GLY A 90 10.16 11.26 -3.98
C GLY A 90 9.48 9.98 -4.47
N LEU A 91 10.10 8.81 -4.35
CA LEU A 91 9.54 7.55 -4.85
C LEU A 91 8.26 7.16 -4.13
N ALA A 92 8.19 7.35 -2.81
CA ALA A 92 6.99 7.04 -2.03
C ALA A 92 5.81 7.90 -2.47
N ALA A 93 6.02 9.19 -2.71
CA ALA A 93 4.98 10.08 -3.23
C ALA A 93 4.51 9.65 -4.62
N LYS A 94 5.42 9.23 -5.48
CA LYS A 94 5.10 8.73 -6.83
C LYS A 94 4.34 7.41 -6.78
N LEU A 95 4.72 6.50 -5.88
CA LEU A 95 4.00 5.25 -5.65
C LEU A 95 2.57 5.52 -5.18
N LEU A 96 2.42 6.42 -4.21
CA LEU A 96 1.09 6.82 -3.72
C LEU A 96 0.25 7.43 -4.84
N SER A 97 0.83 8.33 -5.64
CA SER A 97 0.11 8.93 -6.79
C SER A 97 -0.35 7.88 -7.79
N ALA A 98 0.46 6.85 -8.04
CA ALA A 98 0.06 5.74 -8.91
C ALA A 98 -1.14 4.99 -8.35
N CYS A 99 -1.16 4.72 -7.03
CA CYS A 99 -2.30 4.09 -6.35
C CYS A 99 -3.55 4.97 -6.43
N GLU A 100 -3.41 6.26 -6.16
CA GLU A 100 -4.52 7.21 -6.22
C GLU A 100 -5.11 7.33 -7.63
N ASN A 101 -4.27 7.38 -8.66
CA ASN A 101 -4.71 7.42 -10.04
C ASN A 101 -5.45 6.13 -10.42
N TRP A 102 -4.92 4.98 -10.03
CA TRP A 102 -5.59 3.71 -10.23
C TRP A 102 -6.98 3.69 -9.55
N ALA A 103 -7.06 4.17 -8.31
CA ALA A 103 -8.34 4.25 -7.59
C ALA A 103 -9.35 5.16 -8.32
N ARG A 104 -8.91 6.31 -8.82
CA ARG A 104 -9.75 7.20 -9.62
C ARG A 104 -10.28 6.51 -10.89
N GLU A 105 -9.44 5.76 -11.57
CA GLU A 105 -9.82 4.98 -12.74
C GLU A 105 -10.87 3.90 -12.41
N GLN A 106 -10.86 3.39 -11.18
CA GLN A 106 -11.87 2.45 -10.67
C GLN A 106 -13.14 3.14 -10.17
N GLY A 107 -13.24 4.46 -10.28
CA GLY A 107 -14.41 5.22 -9.86
C GLY A 107 -14.38 5.72 -8.42
N CYS A 108 -13.28 5.59 -7.71
CA CYS A 108 -13.15 6.08 -6.35
C CYS A 108 -13.06 7.61 -6.31
N ARG A 109 -13.68 8.20 -5.30
CA ARG A 109 -13.60 9.62 -4.99
C ARG A 109 -12.82 9.91 -3.72
N GLU A 110 -12.50 8.87 -2.96
CA GLU A 110 -11.74 8.97 -1.72
C GLU A 110 -10.68 7.89 -1.66
N PHE A 111 -9.59 8.19 -0.97
CA PHE A 111 -8.48 7.27 -0.74
C PHE A 111 -8.14 7.30 0.74
N ALA A 112 -7.98 6.14 1.34
CA ALA A 112 -7.76 6.00 2.77
C ALA A 112 -6.56 5.12 3.08
N SER A 113 -6.12 5.14 4.32
CA SER A 113 -5.01 4.35 4.81
C SER A 113 -5.10 4.27 6.34
N ASP A 114 -4.22 3.50 6.94
CA ASP A 114 -4.05 3.46 8.38
C ASP A 114 -2.59 3.25 8.75
N CYS A 115 -2.29 3.46 10.01
CA CYS A 115 -1.03 3.03 10.61
C CYS A 115 -1.25 2.72 12.09
N GLU A 116 -0.32 2.01 12.68
CA GLU A 116 -0.38 1.76 14.12
C GLU A 116 -0.22 3.05 14.91
N LEU A 117 -0.87 3.11 16.08
CA LEU A 117 -0.97 4.30 16.92
C LEU A 117 0.40 4.92 17.27
N HIS A 118 1.41 4.08 17.46
CA HIS A 118 2.76 4.52 17.85
C HIS A 118 3.72 4.65 16.68
N ASN A 119 3.26 4.47 15.45
CA ASN A 119 4.09 4.61 14.27
C ASN A 119 4.15 6.08 13.81
N ASP A 120 4.91 6.89 14.53
CA ASP A 120 5.04 8.32 14.27
C ASP A 120 5.61 8.63 12.87
N ARG A 121 6.49 7.77 12.38
CA ARG A 121 7.06 7.92 11.05
C ARG A 121 6.00 7.80 9.97
N SER A 122 5.13 6.80 10.08
CA SER A 122 4.02 6.61 9.15
C SER A 122 3.00 7.74 9.26
N LEU A 123 2.70 8.21 10.48
CA LEU A 123 1.83 9.37 10.68
C LEU A 123 2.37 10.60 9.94
N ARG A 124 3.64 10.93 10.12
CA ARG A 124 4.27 12.06 9.43
C ARG A 124 4.24 11.90 7.91
N PHE A 125 4.51 10.69 7.42
CA PHE A 125 4.42 10.37 6.00
C PHE A 125 3.03 10.66 5.43
N HIS A 126 1.99 10.17 6.09
CA HIS A 126 0.61 10.38 5.65
C HIS A 126 0.24 11.87 5.62
N LEU A 127 0.55 12.60 6.69
CA LEU A 127 0.25 14.03 6.77
C LEU A 127 1.01 14.84 5.71
N ALA A 128 2.27 14.49 5.45
CA ALA A 128 3.08 15.15 4.44
C ALA A 128 2.55 14.94 3.01
N LEU A 129 1.86 13.83 2.76
CA LEU A 129 1.31 13.50 1.43
C LEU A 129 -0.18 13.84 1.28
N GLY A 130 -0.73 14.64 2.18
CA GLY A 130 -2.06 15.22 2.04
C GLY A 130 -3.19 14.42 2.69
N PHE A 131 -2.89 13.33 3.39
CA PHE A 131 -3.89 12.66 4.22
C PHE A 131 -4.26 13.52 5.43
N ARG A 132 -5.48 13.38 5.88
CA ARG A 132 -5.94 13.95 7.14
C ARG A 132 -6.23 12.82 8.11
N GLU A 133 -5.90 13.00 9.39
CA GLU A 133 -6.28 12.05 10.42
C GLU A 133 -7.81 12.05 10.56
N ALA A 134 -8.42 10.88 10.35
CA ALA A 134 -9.86 10.72 10.46
C ALA A 134 -10.27 10.36 11.89
N ASN A 135 -9.61 9.36 12.48
CA ASN A 135 -9.93 8.89 13.83
C ASN A 135 -8.81 8.02 14.37
N ARG A 136 -8.83 7.80 15.67
CA ARG A 136 -8.01 6.82 16.38
C ARG A 136 -8.93 5.86 17.09
N ILE A 137 -8.77 4.55 16.84
CA ILE A 137 -9.65 3.51 17.37
C ILE A 137 -8.85 2.45 18.11
N ILE A 138 -9.53 1.74 19.00
CA ILE A 138 -9.01 0.54 19.66
C ILE A 138 -9.79 -0.64 19.09
N CYS A 139 -9.07 -1.64 18.58
CA CYS A 139 -9.69 -2.84 18.02
C CYS A 139 -9.74 -3.95 19.07
N PHE A 140 -10.85 -4.67 19.12
CA PHE A 140 -11.04 -5.78 20.06
C PHE A 140 -11.38 -7.05 19.29
N THR A 141 -10.91 -8.19 19.80
CA THR A 141 -11.33 -9.52 19.33
C THR A 141 -11.71 -10.41 20.48
N LYS A 142 -12.51 -11.44 20.21
CA LYS A 142 -12.90 -12.46 21.18
C LYS A 142 -13.10 -13.78 20.43
N LYS A 143 -12.44 -14.83 20.88
CA LYS A 143 -12.72 -16.19 20.37
C LYS A 143 -13.99 -16.71 21.01
N LEU A 144 -14.81 -17.40 20.20
CA LEU A 144 -16.05 -18.02 20.64
C LEU A 144 -15.91 -19.52 20.78
#